data_41577fef3376e8890169203bf75dc0ff
#
_entry.id   41577fef3376e8890169203bf75dc0ff
#
_cell.length_a   1.000
_cell.length_b   1.000
_cell.length_c   1.000
_cell.angle_alpha   90.00
_cell.angle_beta   90.00
_cell.angle_gamma   90.00
#
_symmetry.space_group_name_H-M   'P 1'
#
loop_
_entity.id
_entity.type
_entity.pdbx_description
1 polymer ?
#
loop_
_entity_poly.entity_id
_entity_poly.type
_entity_poly.pdbx_seq_one_letter_code
_entity_poly.pdbx_strand_id
1 'polypeptide(L)'
;MIDSRHDKYLHSVPGLPGVAGVLVSNEKDFVFTSNRGEKTVGVFPYGREEKLEKVRVGGFPNGLAFDPSRDALLAANVSKQDDPTPVTVSMVETKKKILTADIIVPGRTRWTVFDSKMNRFYVNVSTPPKIVAIESKDPDGIAASYDIPATGPHGLDIDTENRRLFCACDQGGLFTVDLESARVSRVSDLSGPPDVIFYNSRLHHLYVAIGDPGMIDVFDTDTMKLSQTVKTEVGAHTIAYNPEIGRVYAFLPASHRAAIYQEV
;
A
#
# COMPACT_ATOMS: atom_id res chain seq x y z
N MET A 1 -1.38 -9.39 15.66
CA MET A 1 0.04 -9.78 15.64
C MET A 1 0.15 -11.28 15.43
N ILE A 2 1.05 -11.70 14.54
CA ILE A 2 1.34 -13.11 14.26
C ILE A 2 2.86 -13.29 14.38
N ASP A 3 3.29 -14.31 15.13
CA ASP A 3 4.68 -14.73 15.12
C ASP A 3 4.95 -15.52 13.83
N SER A 4 5.68 -14.92 12.90
CA SER A 4 5.99 -15.52 11.61
C SER A 4 7.02 -16.65 11.65
N ARG A 5 7.74 -16.84 12.75
CA ARG A 5 8.68 -17.96 12.94
C ARG A 5 7.95 -19.25 13.32
N HIS A 6 6.88 -19.11 14.12
CA HIS A 6 6.13 -20.25 14.65
C HIS A 6 4.70 -20.34 14.10
N ASP A 7 4.32 -19.43 13.21
CA ASP A 7 2.98 -19.32 12.61
C ASP A 7 1.85 -19.25 13.65
N LYS A 8 2.10 -18.50 14.73
CA LYS A 8 1.17 -18.39 15.85
C LYS A 8 0.57 -17.00 15.96
N TYR A 9 -0.75 -16.97 16.12
CA TYR A 9 -1.42 -15.76 16.58
C TYR A 9 -0.96 -15.42 18.01
N LEU A 10 -0.55 -14.19 18.22
CA LEU A 10 -0.12 -13.67 19.52
C LEU A 10 -1.26 -12.92 20.21
N HIS A 11 -1.66 -11.80 19.64
CA HIS A 11 -2.72 -10.94 20.15
C HIS A 11 -3.21 -9.95 19.10
N SER A 12 -4.33 -9.29 19.39
CA SER A 12 -4.82 -8.14 18.61
C SER A 12 -4.42 -6.83 19.30
N VAL A 13 -4.14 -5.80 18.51
CA VAL A 13 -3.88 -4.45 19.01
C VAL A 13 -5.21 -3.70 19.09
N PRO A 14 -5.72 -3.37 20.27
CA PRO A 14 -7.00 -2.67 20.43
C PRO A 14 -6.86 -1.15 20.17
N GLY A 15 -7.99 -0.45 20.14
CA GLY A 15 -8.00 1.01 20.04
C GLY A 15 -7.70 1.57 18.66
N LEU A 16 -7.84 0.79 17.59
CA LEU A 16 -7.60 1.16 16.20
C LEU A 16 -8.91 1.08 15.39
N PRO A 17 -9.86 2.01 15.55
CA PRO A 17 -11.17 1.91 14.92
C PRO A 17 -11.07 2.08 13.41
N GLY A 18 -11.60 1.08 12.68
CA GLY A 18 -11.64 1.08 11.22
C GLY A 18 -10.25 1.08 10.58
N VAL A 19 -9.29 0.36 11.17
CA VAL A 19 -7.96 0.24 10.58
C VAL A 19 -8.07 -0.33 9.17
N ALA A 20 -7.41 0.35 8.20
CA ALA A 20 -7.46 0.00 6.78
C ALA A 20 -6.09 -0.39 6.23
N GLY A 21 -5.02 0.21 6.72
CA GLY A 21 -3.64 -0.12 6.34
C GLY A 21 -2.75 -0.25 7.56
N VAL A 22 -1.77 -1.13 7.46
CA VAL A 22 -0.69 -1.31 8.45
C VAL A 22 0.63 -1.32 7.71
N LEU A 23 1.58 -0.54 8.18
CA LEU A 23 2.94 -0.50 7.67
C LEU A 23 3.93 -0.74 8.81
N VAL A 24 4.92 -1.58 8.59
CA VAL A 24 6.00 -1.84 9.54
C VAL A 24 7.31 -1.31 8.96
N SER A 25 8.02 -0.51 9.73
CA SER A 25 9.39 -0.11 9.42
C SER A 25 10.36 -0.91 10.29
N ASN A 26 11.03 -1.89 9.69
CA ASN A 26 12.08 -2.66 10.38
C ASN A 26 13.31 -1.78 10.69
N GLU A 27 13.56 -0.77 9.85
CA GLU A 27 14.70 0.15 10.05
C GLU A 27 14.54 1.02 11.31
N LYS A 28 13.30 1.36 11.66
CA LYS A 28 12.99 2.25 12.79
C LYS A 28 12.31 1.53 13.96
N ASP A 29 12.02 0.24 13.82
CA ASP A 29 11.25 -0.55 14.78
C ASP A 29 9.89 0.06 15.13
N PHE A 30 9.18 0.60 14.12
CA PHE A 30 7.87 1.21 14.28
C PHE A 30 6.80 0.52 13.45
N VAL A 31 5.59 0.55 14.01
CA VAL A 31 4.35 0.17 13.33
C VAL A 31 3.49 1.42 13.14
N PHE A 32 2.96 1.56 11.94
CA PHE A 32 2.04 2.63 11.56
C PHE A 32 0.69 2.03 11.16
N THR A 33 -0.39 2.69 11.55
CA THR A 33 -1.75 2.24 11.22
C THR A 33 -2.58 3.39 10.68
N SER A 34 -3.37 3.12 9.64
CA SER A 34 -4.37 4.07 9.15
C SER A 34 -5.73 3.80 9.79
N ASN A 35 -6.12 4.62 10.75
CA ASN A 35 -7.36 4.46 11.53
C ASN A 35 -8.47 5.27 10.88
N ARG A 36 -9.08 4.70 9.85
CA ARG A 36 -10.11 5.38 9.03
C ARG A 36 -11.31 5.82 9.85
N GLY A 37 -11.70 5.04 10.87
CA GLY A 37 -12.86 5.32 11.72
C GLY A 37 -12.75 6.61 12.53
N GLU A 38 -11.55 7.13 12.76
CA GLU A 38 -11.31 8.34 13.56
C GLU A 38 -10.43 9.39 12.88
N LYS A 39 -10.05 9.16 11.61
CA LYS A 39 -9.17 10.06 10.83
C LYS A 39 -7.82 10.31 11.52
N THR A 40 -7.18 9.24 11.98
CA THR A 40 -5.85 9.30 12.59
C THR A 40 -4.90 8.29 11.96
N VAL A 41 -3.61 8.57 12.09
CA VAL A 41 -2.56 7.60 11.93
C VAL A 41 -2.07 7.20 13.31
N GLY A 42 -2.03 5.88 13.59
CA GLY A 42 -1.39 5.35 14.80
C GLY A 42 0.09 5.15 14.59
N VAL A 43 0.89 5.44 15.62
CA VAL A 43 2.35 5.27 15.63
C VAL A 43 2.76 4.63 16.94
N PHE A 44 3.43 3.49 16.91
CA PHE A 44 3.96 2.83 18.10
C PHE A 44 5.20 2.00 17.79
N PRO A 45 6.13 1.84 18.74
CA PRO A 45 7.27 0.95 18.59
C PRO A 45 6.81 -0.51 18.49
N TYR A 46 7.47 -1.29 17.66
CA TYR A 46 7.19 -2.73 17.54
C TYR A 46 7.32 -3.43 18.91
N GLY A 47 6.30 -4.22 19.27
CA GLY A 47 6.24 -4.91 20.57
C GLY A 47 5.99 -4.00 21.79
N ARG A 48 5.59 -2.75 21.58
CA ARG A 48 5.28 -1.76 22.61
C ARG A 48 3.96 -1.05 22.30
N GLU A 49 2.91 -1.83 22.04
CA GLU A 49 1.58 -1.36 21.62
C GLU A 49 0.93 -0.45 22.68
N GLU A 50 1.32 -0.59 23.95
CA GLU A 50 0.89 0.30 25.03
C GLU A 50 1.37 1.75 24.85
N LYS A 51 2.34 1.99 23.95
CA LYS A 51 2.83 3.31 23.56
C LYS A 51 2.19 3.85 22.30
N LEU A 52 1.04 3.30 21.90
CA LEU A 52 0.28 3.79 20.75
C LEU A 52 -0.07 5.28 20.95
N GLU A 53 0.42 6.10 20.04
CA GLU A 53 0.01 7.48 19.91
C GLU A 53 -0.67 7.70 18.57
N LYS A 54 -1.57 8.68 18.50
CA LYS A 54 -2.39 8.94 17.33
C LYS A 54 -2.21 10.36 16.85
N VAL A 55 -1.99 10.52 15.55
CA VAL A 55 -1.87 11.80 14.88
C VAL A 55 -3.09 12.00 13.99
N ARG A 56 -3.82 13.12 14.20
CA ARG A 56 -4.94 13.47 13.35
C ARG A 56 -4.46 13.85 11.95
N VAL A 57 -5.16 13.37 10.93
CA VAL A 57 -4.86 13.63 9.50
C VAL A 57 -6.06 14.29 8.80
N GLY A 58 -5.84 14.84 7.61
CA GLY A 58 -6.81 15.64 6.88
C GLY A 58 -8.05 14.89 6.37
N GLY A 59 -8.02 13.56 6.33
CA GLY A 59 -9.13 12.76 5.80
C GLY A 59 -9.23 11.37 6.39
N PHE A 60 -9.78 10.42 5.63
CA PHE A 60 -9.92 9.02 6.02
C PHE A 60 -8.70 8.22 5.51
N PRO A 61 -7.67 7.97 6.33
CA PRO A 61 -6.41 7.37 5.85
C PRO A 61 -6.61 5.92 5.38
N ASN A 62 -5.89 5.54 4.33
CA ASN A 62 -5.90 4.21 3.72
C ASN A 62 -4.48 3.67 3.56
N GLY A 63 -3.88 3.83 2.37
CA GLY A 63 -2.50 3.46 2.12
C GLY A 63 -1.53 4.31 2.93
N LEU A 64 -0.44 3.68 3.37
CA LEU A 64 0.65 4.30 4.12
C LEU A 64 1.97 4.02 3.41
N ALA A 65 2.85 5.02 3.33
CA ALA A 65 4.23 4.85 2.91
C ALA A 65 5.16 5.69 3.80
N PHE A 66 6.38 5.22 4.02
CA PHE A 66 7.29 5.81 4.99
C PHE A 66 8.67 6.08 4.40
N ASP A 67 9.17 7.29 4.60
CA ASP A 67 10.57 7.68 4.36
C ASP A 67 11.34 7.58 5.68
N PRO A 68 12.15 6.54 5.88
CA PRO A 68 12.90 6.38 7.12
C PRO A 68 14.03 7.39 7.30
N SER A 69 14.52 7.99 6.21
CA SER A 69 15.60 8.97 6.28
C SER A 69 15.14 10.30 6.90
N ARG A 70 13.86 10.63 6.77
CA ARG A 70 13.24 11.89 7.25
C ARG A 70 12.22 11.68 8.36
N ASP A 71 11.99 10.42 8.76
CA ASP A 71 10.90 10.05 9.67
C ASP A 71 9.53 10.59 9.18
N ALA A 72 9.33 10.63 7.85
CA ALA A 72 8.15 11.16 7.19
C ALA A 72 7.23 10.04 6.73
N LEU A 73 6.00 10.02 7.25
CA LEU A 73 4.94 9.09 6.87
C LEU A 73 3.92 9.81 6.01
N LEU A 74 3.64 9.27 4.83
CA LEU A 74 2.52 9.71 4.00
C LEU A 74 1.33 8.79 4.23
N ALA A 75 0.15 9.40 4.49
CA ALA A 75 -1.14 8.74 4.57
C ALA A 75 -2.03 9.21 3.41
N ALA A 76 -2.39 8.27 2.54
CA ALA A 76 -3.32 8.53 1.44
C ALA A 76 -4.75 8.52 1.96
N ASN A 77 -5.45 9.67 1.90
CA ASN A 77 -6.80 9.79 2.43
C ASN A 77 -7.84 9.47 1.35
N VAL A 78 -8.75 8.54 1.65
CA VAL A 78 -9.90 8.28 0.76
C VAL A 78 -11.02 9.27 1.07
N SER A 79 -11.74 9.70 0.02
CA SER A 79 -12.98 10.45 0.18
C SER A 79 -14.14 9.49 0.44
N LYS A 80 -15.17 9.98 1.14
CA LYS A 80 -16.49 9.35 1.07
C LYS A 80 -17.16 9.72 -0.25
N GLN A 81 -18.07 8.87 -0.69
CA GLN A 81 -18.93 9.21 -1.82
C GLN A 81 -19.73 10.46 -1.46
N ASP A 82 -19.86 11.40 -2.40
CA ASP A 82 -20.61 12.66 -2.25
C ASP A 82 -20.08 13.63 -1.16
N ASP A 83 -18.87 13.40 -0.62
CA ASP A 83 -18.22 14.36 0.27
C ASP A 83 -17.56 15.49 -0.57
N PRO A 84 -17.98 16.75 -0.44
CA PRO A 84 -17.40 17.87 -1.19
C PRO A 84 -16.00 18.29 -0.68
N THR A 85 -15.53 17.70 0.43
CA THR A 85 -14.23 18.03 1.00
C THR A 85 -13.11 17.60 0.04
N PRO A 86 -12.13 18.49 -0.25
CA PRO A 86 -10.99 18.11 -1.07
C PRO A 86 -10.29 16.87 -0.53
N VAL A 87 -9.94 15.97 -1.44
CA VAL A 87 -9.16 14.78 -1.08
C VAL A 87 -7.71 15.19 -0.90
N THR A 88 -7.10 14.68 0.15
CA THR A 88 -5.71 15.03 0.48
C THR A 88 -4.85 13.78 0.66
N VAL A 89 -3.54 13.99 0.66
CA VAL A 89 -2.57 13.12 1.32
C VAL A 89 -1.96 13.89 2.47
N SER A 90 -1.82 13.22 3.61
CA SER A 90 -1.31 13.83 4.84
C SER A 90 0.13 13.38 5.08
N MET A 91 1.02 14.34 5.34
CA MET A 91 2.39 14.08 5.76
C MET A 91 2.51 14.21 7.27
N VAL A 92 3.05 13.17 7.91
CA VAL A 92 3.24 13.12 9.37
C VAL A 92 4.72 12.95 9.68
N GLU A 93 5.27 13.84 10.48
CA GLU A 93 6.59 13.66 11.08
C GLU A 93 6.46 12.74 12.30
N THR A 94 6.98 11.52 12.19
CA THR A 94 6.65 10.42 13.10
C THR A 94 7.35 10.51 14.45
N LYS A 95 8.51 11.17 14.55
CA LYS A 95 9.21 11.38 15.84
C LYS A 95 8.49 12.41 16.72
N LYS A 96 8.06 13.53 16.11
CA LYS A 96 7.30 14.55 16.81
C LYS A 96 5.82 14.24 16.90
N LYS A 97 5.34 13.30 16.06
CA LYS A 97 3.94 12.89 15.99
C LYS A 97 3.01 14.07 15.67
N ILE A 98 3.39 14.81 14.65
CA ILE A 98 2.65 15.97 14.16
C ILE A 98 2.34 15.84 12.68
N LEU A 99 1.18 16.34 12.29
CA LEU A 99 0.84 16.60 10.90
C LEU A 99 1.68 17.78 10.40
N THR A 100 2.44 17.59 9.32
CA THR A 100 3.29 18.62 8.73
C THR A 100 2.71 19.23 7.47
N ALA A 101 1.92 18.48 6.71
CA ALA A 101 1.23 18.97 5.52
C ALA A 101 -0.01 18.14 5.20
N ASP A 102 -1.03 18.80 4.63
CA ASP A 102 -2.16 18.17 3.93
C ASP A 102 -2.16 18.67 2.48
N ILE A 103 -1.83 17.81 1.54
CA ILE A 103 -1.65 18.16 0.13
C ILE A 103 -2.90 17.73 -0.63
N ILE A 104 -3.54 18.68 -1.31
CA ILE A 104 -4.71 18.39 -2.15
C ILE A 104 -4.29 17.57 -3.35
N VAL A 105 -5.01 16.48 -3.60
CA VAL A 105 -4.85 15.61 -4.77
C VAL A 105 -6.14 15.59 -5.60
N PRO A 106 -6.07 15.22 -6.90
CA PRO A 106 -7.19 15.41 -7.82
C PRO A 106 -8.41 14.53 -7.55
N GLY A 107 -8.31 13.56 -6.63
CA GLY A 107 -9.46 12.72 -6.30
C GLY A 107 -9.14 11.57 -5.38
N ARG A 108 -10.03 10.59 -5.33
CA ARG A 108 -9.98 9.47 -4.37
C ARG A 108 -8.68 8.69 -4.46
N THR A 109 -7.91 8.71 -3.39
CA THR A 109 -6.65 7.95 -3.25
C THR A 109 -6.87 6.48 -2.94
N ARG A 110 -5.82 5.67 -3.15
CA ARG A 110 -5.76 4.25 -2.81
C ARG A 110 -4.43 3.93 -2.11
N TRP A 111 -3.62 3.03 -2.69
CA TRP A 111 -2.32 2.65 -2.15
C TRP A 111 -1.24 3.69 -2.49
N THR A 112 -0.18 3.65 -1.71
CA THR A 112 0.98 4.53 -1.86
C THR A 112 2.26 3.77 -1.55
N VAL A 113 3.36 4.17 -2.19
CA VAL A 113 4.70 3.63 -1.98
C VAL A 113 5.73 4.74 -1.86
N PHE A 114 6.86 4.43 -1.25
CA PHE A 114 8.00 5.35 -1.14
C PHE A 114 9.16 4.87 -2.02
N ASP A 115 9.70 5.77 -2.83
CA ASP A 115 10.91 5.58 -3.62
C ASP A 115 12.11 6.19 -2.89
N SER A 116 12.95 5.35 -2.34
CA SER A 116 14.14 5.78 -1.60
C SER A 116 15.24 6.37 -2.50
N LYS A 117 15.27 6.03 -3.80
CA LYS A 117 16.25 6.59 -4.75
C LYS A 117 15.94 8.05 -5.09
N MET A 118 14.68 8.37 -5.28
CA MET A 118 14.25 9.72 -5.64
C MET A 118 13.72 10.53 -4.45
N ASN A 119 13.58 9.91 -3.29
CA ASN A 119 12.95 10.51 -2.11
C ASN A 119 11.54 11.04 -2.40
N ARG A 120 10.72 10.22 -3.08
CA ARG A 120 9.36 10.52 -3.52
C ARG A 120 8.37 9.49 -3.04
N PHE A 121 7.18 9.96 -2.74
CA PHE A 121 6.01 9.11 -2.58
C PHE A 121 5.23 9.07 -3.89
N TYR A 122 4.73 7.89 -4.25
CA TYR A 122 3.77 7.72 -5.34
C TYR A 122 2.45 7.27 -4.76
N VAL A 123 1.36 7.85 -5.24
CA VAL A 123 0.00 7.61 -4.71
C VAL A 123 -0.95 7.33 -5.87
N ASN A 124 -1.63 6.19 -5.81
CA ASN A 124 -2.73 5.90 -6.72
C ASN A 124 -3.94 6.79 -6.43
N VAL A 125 -4.45 7.41 -7.48
CA VAL A 125 -5.74 8.12 -7.51
C VAL A 125 -6.68 7.35 -8.44
N SER A 126 -7.81 6.88 -7.90
CA SER A 126 -8.74 6.03 -8.65
C SER A 126 -9.60 6.82 -9.63
N THR A 127 -9.92 8.08 -9.31
CA THR A 127 -10.74 8.97 -10.15
C THR A 127 -10.33 10.43 -9.93
N PRO A 128 -9.82 11.14 -10.95
CA PRO A 128 -9.43 10.63 -12.28
C PRO A 128 -8.27 9.63 -12.17
N PRO A 129 -8.20 8.61 -13.05
CA PRO A 129 -7.24 7.53 -12.90
C PRO A 129 -5.80 7.99 -13.21
N LYS A 130 -4.98 8.03 -12.17
CA LYS A 130 -3.56 8.44 -12.28
C LYS A 130 -2.73 8.01 -11.07
N ILE A 131 -1.43 8.11 -11.21
CA ILE A 131 -0.49 8.09 -10.09
C ILE A 131 0.06 9.50 -9.95
N VAL A 132 0.07 10.03 -8.73
CA VAL A 132 0.71 11.31 -8.42
C VAL A 132 1.97 11.08 -7.61
N ALA A 133 2.99 11.89 -7.86
CA ALA A 133 4.25 11.88 -7.14
C ALA A 133 4.33 13.11 -6.21
N ILE A 134 4.80 12.90 -4.98
CA ILE A 134 4.95 13.93 -3.95
C ILE A 134 6.35 13.84 -3.37
N GLU A 135 7.05 14.96 -3.30
CA GLU A 135 8.38 15.01 -2.69
C GLU A 135 8.30 14.71 -1.19
N SER A 136 9.25 13.91 -0.69
CA SER A 136 9.32 13.61 0.75
C SER A 136 9.83 14.82 1.55
N LYS A 137 10.67 15.65 0.92
CA LYS A 137 11.21 16.87 1.51
C LYS A 137 10.40 18.07 1.06
N ASP A 138 9.91 18.85 2.02
CA ASP A 138 9.20 20.11 1.78
C ASP A 138 8.03 19.96 0.78
N PRO A 139 7.07 19.05 1.05
CA PRO A 139 6.00 18.75 0.10
C PRO A 139 5.02 19.94 0.01
N ASP A 140 5.07 20.65 -1.09
CA ASP A 140 4.23 21.82 -1.37
C ASP A 140 3.11 21.52 -2.41
N GLY A 141 3.12 20.31 -2.98
CA GLY A 141 2.13 19.88 -3.97
C GLY A 141 2.52 18.60 -4.72
N ILE A 142 1.90 18.44 -5.88
CA ILE A 142 2.17 17.31 -6.78
C ILE A 142 3.38 17.64 -7.63
N ALA A 143 4.44 16.85 -7.51
CA ALA A 143 5.69 17.00 -8.25
C ALA A 143 5.62 16.41 -9.67
N ALA A 144 4.85 15.32 -9.85
CA ALA A 144 4.62 14.68 -11.16
C ALA A 144 3.29 13.91 -11.16
N SER A 145 2.78 13.62 -12.35
CA SER A 145 1.54 12.84 -12.53
C SER A 145 1.64 11.94 -13.76
N TYR A 146 1.13 10.71 -13.63
CA TYR A 146 1.11 9.69 -14.67
C TYR A 146 -0.34 9.26 -14.89
N ASP A 147 -0.92 9.55 -16.05
CA ASP A 147 -2.27 9.13 -16.39
C ASP A 147 -2.30 7.63 -16.68
N ILE A 148 -3.19 6.91 -16.01
CA ILE A 148 -3.35 5.46 -16.20
C ILE A 148 -4.55 5.24 -17.12
N PRO A 149 -4.37 4.56 -18.28
CA PRO A 149 -5.44 4.37 -19.26
C PRO A 149 -6.40 3.23 -18.87
N ALA A 150 -6.81 3.20 -17.59
CA ALA A 150 -7.75 2.23 -17.01
C ALA A 150 -8.43 2.83 -15.79
N THR A 151 -9.66 2.37 -15.49
CA THR A 151 -10.38 2.83 -14.30
C THR A 151 -9.86 2.19 -13.02
N GLY A 152 -9.81 2.99 -11.96
CA GLY A 152 -9.55 2.54 -10.60
C GLY A 152 -8.13 2.04 -10.33
N PRO A 153 -7.06 2.84 -10.56
CA PRO A 153 -5.76 2.55 -9.97
C PRO A 153 -5.91 2.24 -8.48
N HIS A 154 -5.51 1.02 -8.05
CA HIS A 154 -5.75 0.52 -6.69
C HIS A 154 -4.48 0.07 -6.01
N GLY A 155 -4.00 -1.15 -6.31
CA GLY A 155 -2.72 -1.64 -5.81
C GLY A 155 -1.54 -0.91 -6.44
N LEU A 156 -0.52 -0.61 -5.65
CA LEU A 156 0.68 0.09 -6.09
C LEU A 156 1.90 -0.48 -5.39
N ASP A 157 2.94 -0.79 -6.15
CA ASP A 157 4.27 -1.10 -5.61
C ASP A 157 5.37 -0.66 -6.58
N ILE A 158 6.63 -0.70 -6.14
CA ILE A 158 7.76 -0.15 -6.86
C ILE A 158 8.94 -1.12 -6.96
N ASP A 159 9.47 -1.24 -8.17
CA ASP A 159 10.80 -1.78 -8.44
C ASP A 159 11.78 -0.61 -8.55
N THR A 160 12.44 -0.31 -7.46
CA THR A 160 13.35 0.84 -7.39
C THR A 160 14.61 0.64 -8.23
N GLU A 161 15.02 -0.61 -8.46
CA GLU A 161 16.23 -0.91 -9.25
C GLU A 161 15.99 -0.65 -10.73
N ASN A 162 14.86 -1.15 -11.26
CA ASN A 162 14.49 -0.97 -12.66
C ASN A 162 13.64 0.29 -12.90
N ARG A 163 13.50 1.16 -11.92
CA ARG A 163 12.82 2.45 -12.03
C ARG A 163 11.39 2.33 -12.56
N ARG A 164 10.62 1.38 -12.08
CA ARG A 164 9.23 1.17 -12.53
C ARG A 164 8.25 1.00 -11.38
N LEU A 165 7.04 1.51 -11.58
CA LEU A 165 5.89 1.23 -10.72
C LEU A 165 5.07 0.09 -11.31
N PHE A 166 4.46 -0.69 -10.43
CA PHE A 166 3.40 -1.64 -10.74
C PHE A 166 2.09 -1.06 -10.24
N CYS A 167 1.10 -0.98 -11.11
CA CYS A 167 -0.23 -0.45 -10.81
C CYS A 167 -1.29 -1.47 -11.23
N ALA A 168 -1.98 -2.03 -10.25
CA ALA A 168 -3.12 -2.91 -10.48
C ALA A 168 -4.42 -2.10 -10.40
N CYS A 169 -5.31 -2.25 -11.40
CA CYS A 169 -6.50 -1.43 -11.56
C CYS A 169 -7.79 -2.23 -11.35
N ASP A 170 -8.81 -1.62 -10.74
CA ASP A 170 -10.12 -2.23 -10.47
C ASP A 170 -10.78 -2.81 -11.73
N GLN A 171 -10.45 -2.27 -12.92
CA GLN A 171 -10.89 -2.80 -14.21
C GLN A 171 -10.29 -4.19 -14.57
N GLY A 172 -9.36 -4.72 -13.77
CA GLY A 172 -8.71 -6.01 -13.98
C GLY A 172 -7.47 -5.95 -14.88
N GLY A 173 -6.79 -4.81 -14.96
CA GLY A 173 -5.53 -4.64 -15.69
C GLY A 173 -4.35 -4.38 -14.78
N LEU A 174 -3.20 -4.98 -15.12
CA LEU A 174 -1.89 -4.66 -14.54
C LEU A 174 -1.15 -3.73 -15.49
N PHE A 175 -0.62 -2.64 -14.94
CA PHE A 175 0.14 -1.62 -15.66
C PHE A 175 1.52 -1.44 -15.04
N THR A 176 2.47 -1.05 -15.85
CA THR A 176 3.76 -0.53 -15.42
C THR A 176 3.93 0.92 -15.82
N VAL A 177 4.59 1.70 -14.97
CA VAL A 177 5.04 3.05 -15.28
C VAL A 177 6.55 3.06 -15.21
N ASP A 178 7.19 3.33 -16.33
CA ASP A 178 8.63 3.58 -16.41
C ASP A 178 8.90 5.01 -15.89
N LEU A 179 9.63 5.11 -14.80
CA LEU A 179 9.86 6.38 -14.11
C LEU A 179 10.89 7.29 -14.76
N GLU A 180 11.65 6.78 -15.74
CA GLU A 180 12.61 7.57 -16.50
C GLU A 180 11.97 8.21 -17.72
N SER A 181 11.18 7.41 -18.47
CA SER A 181 10.52 7.86 -19.70
C SER A 181 9.08 8.35 -19.47
N ALA A 182 8.52 8.17 -18.29
CA ALA A 182 7.11 8.39 -17.95
C ALA A 182 6.13 7.55 -18.80
N ARG A 183 6.60 6.49 -19.46
CA ARG A 183 5.77 5.62 -20.29
C ARG A 183 4.91 4.70 -19.41
N VAL A 184 3.61 4.71 -19.68
CA VAL A 184 2.63 3.80 -19.08
C VAL A 184 2.33 2.68 -20.08
N SER A 185 2.37 1.44 -19.62
CA SER A 185 2.11 0.26 -20.45
C SER A 185 1.20 -0.71 -19.73
N ARG A 186 0.15 -1.21 -20.41
CA ARG A 186 -0.61 -2.38 -19.93
C ARG A 186 0.23 -3.62 -20.20
N VAL A 187 0.41 -4.45 -19.19
CA VAL A 187 1.31 -5.61 -19.29
C VAL A 187 0.61 -6.94 -19.13
N SER A 188 -0.54 -6.97 -18.42
CA SER A 188 -1.32 -8.21 -18.26
C SER A 188 -2.77 -7.93 -17.87
N ASP A 189 -3.60 -8.98 -17.95
CA ASP A 189 -4.89 -9.06 -17.30
C ASP A 189 -4.73 -9.71 -15.92
N LEU A 190 -5.64 -9.36 -14.99
CA LEU A 190 -5.75 -9.93 -13.66
C LEU A 190 -6.96 -10.88 -13.58
N SER A 191 -6.93 -11.83 -12.65
CA SER A 191 -8.02 -12.78 -12.42
C SER A 191 -9.30 -12.13 -11.89
N GLY A 192 -9.23 -10.86 -11.47
CA GLY A 192 -10.35 -10.06 -10.98
C GLY A 192 -9.91 -8.70 -10.44
N PRO A 193 -10.82 -7.93 -9.79
CA PRO A 193 -10.48 -6.65 -9.17
C PRO A 193 -9.43 -6.82 -8.07
N PRO A 194 -8.28 -6.11 -8.17
CA PRO A 194 -7.20 -6.21 -7.20
C PRO A 194 -7.42 -5.30 -5.99
N ASP A 195 -6.66 -5.57 -4.91
CA ASP A 195 -6.49 -4.63 -3.81
C ASP A 195 -4.99 -4.46 -3.51
N VAL A 196 -4.42 -5.22 -2.59
CA VAL A 196 -3.02 -5.11 -2.18
C VAL A 196 -2.12 -5.85 -3.16
N ILE A 197 -1.00 -5.22 -3.50
CA ILE A 197 0.07 -5.89 -4.24
C ILE A 197 1.40 -5.76 -3.49
N PHE A 198 2.29 -6.73 -3.67
CA PHE A 198 3.67 -6.69 -3.15
C PHE A 198 4.66 -7.18 -4.19
N TYR A 199 5.70 -6.40 -4.40
CA TYR A 199 6.85 -6.77 -5.20
C TYR A 199 7.94 -7.42 -4.36
N ASN A 200 8.35 -8.60 -4.77
CA ASN A 200 9.49 -9.33 -4.22
C ASN A 200 10.70 -9.16 -5.14
N SER A 201 11.61 -8.27 -4.78
CA SER A 201 12.81 -7.99 -5.56
C SER A 201 13.81 -9.15 -5.62
N ARG A 202 13.76 -10.08 -4.67
CA ARG A 202 14.68 -11.23 -4.62
C ARG A 202 14.35 -12.31 -5.66
N LEU A 203 13.04 -12.56 -5.86
CA LEU A 203 12.55 -13.56 -6.82
C LEU A 203 11.98 -12.94 -8.09
N HIS A 204 11.96 -11.62 -8.18
CA HIS A 204 11.33 -10.86 -9.27
C HIS A 204 9.86 -11.25 -9.46
N HIS A 205 9.13 -11.42 -8.33
CA HIS A 205 7.71 -11.76 -8.32
C HIS A 205 6.86 -10.58 -7.85
N LEU A 206 5.73 -10.37 -8.50
CA LEU A 206 4.68 -9.46 -8.04
C LEU A 206 3.47 -10.28 -7.61
N TYR A 207 3.07 -10.16 -6.35
CA TYR A 207 1.86 -10.78 -5.80
C TYR A 207 0.73 -9.78 -5.86
N VAL A 208 -0.41 -10.19 -6.43
CA VAL A 208 -1.61 -9.36 -6.56
C VAL A 208 -2.76 -10.07 -5.87
N ALA A 209 -3.30 -9.48 -4.81
CA ALA A 209 -4.45 -10.03 -4.10
C ALA A 209 -5.74 -9.69 -4.83
N ILE A 210 -6.54 -10.71 -5.14
CA ILE A 210 -7.82 -10.62 -5.84
C ILE A 210 -8.92 -11.15 -4.90
N GLY A 211 -9.74 -10.25 -4.37
CA GLY A 211 -10.77 -10.62 -3.40
C GLY A 211 -11.92 -11.44 -4.00
N ASP A 212 -12.28 -11.19 -5.25
CA ASP A 212 -13.27 -11.95 -6.01
C ASP A 212 -12.65 -12.39 -7.34
N PRO A 213 -12.48 -13.69 -7.57
CA PRO A 213 -13.05 -14.87 -6.90
C PRO A 213 -12.26 -15.43 -5.69
N GLY A 214 -11.30 -14.74 -5.13
CA GLY A 214 -10.45 -15.20 -4.02
C GLY A 214 -9.19 -15.89 -4.53
N MET A 215 -8.22 -15.07 -4.99
CA MET A 215 -6.98 -15.54 -5.59
C MET A 215 -5.80 -14.62 -5.26
N ILE A 216 -4.60 -15.14 -5.41
CA ILE A 216 -3.37 -14.35 -5.52
C ILE A 216 -2.77 -14.67 -6.88
N ASP A 217 -2.73 -13.68 -7.76
CA ASP A 217 -1.98 -13.76 -9.01
C ASP A 217 -0.51 -13.47 -8.74
N VAL A 218 0.37 -14.31 -9.27
CA VAL A 218 1.83 -14.17 -9.15
C VAL A 218 2.40 -13.93 -10.55
N PHE A 219 3.01 -12.76 -10.73
CA PHE A 219 3.66 -12.40 -11.98
C PHE A 219 5.17 -12.49 -11.85
N ASP A 220 5.81 -13.09 -12.85
CA ASP A 220 7.24 -12.91 -13.09
C ASP A 220 7.47 -11.51 -13.65
N THR A 221 8.24 -10.68 -12.96
CA THR A 221 8.39 -9.26 -13.33
C THR A 221 9.48 -9.00 -14.37
N ASP A 222 10.28 -9.99 -14.72
CA ASP A 222 11.24 -9.87 -15.83
C ASP A 222 10.52 -10.01 -17.18
N THR A 223 9.53 -10.91 -17.22
CA THR A 223 8.74 -11.18 -18.43
C THR A 223 7.37 -10.51 -18.41
N MET A 224 6.92 -10.02 -17.25
CA MET A 224 5.57 -9.50 -16.98
C MET A 224 4.46 -10.50 -17.34
N LYS A 225 4.73 -11.79 -17.18
CA LYS A 225 3.76 -12.87 -17.41
C LYS A 225 3.23 -13.41 -16.10
N LEU A 226 1.94 -13.78 -16.11
CA LEU A 226 1.35 -14.55 -15.02
C LEU A 226 2.06 -15.92 -14.95
N SER A 227 2.75 -16.16 -13.83
CA SER A 227 3.47 -17.41 -13.59
C SER A 227 2.61 -18.42 -12.83
N GLN A 228 1.77 -17.93 -11.92
CA GLN A 228 0.94 -18.77 -11.07
C GLN A 228 -0.29 -18.01 -10.59
N THR A 229 -1.38 -18.74 -10.34
CA THR A 229 -2.54 -18.24 -9.59
C THR A 229 -2.79 -19.17 -8.40
N VAL A 230 -2.81 -18.61 -7.20
CA VAL A 230 -3.00 -19.34 -5.95
C VAL A 230 -4.40 -19.08 -5.44
N LYS A 231 -5.19 -20.15 -5.22
CA LYS A 231 -6.55 -20.02 -4.70
C LYS A 231 -6.53 -19.65 -3.22
N THR A 232 -7.34 -18.66 -2.86
CA THR A 232 -7.59 -18.23 -1.49
C THR A 232 -9.07 -18.34 -1.14
N GLU A 233 -9.52 -17.63 -0.11
CA GLU A 233 -10.93 -17.50 0.25
C GLU A 233 -11.53 -16.28 -0.48
N VAL A 234 -12.79 -16.36 -0.90
CA VAL A 234 -13.50 -15.20 -1.46
C VAL A 234 -13.52 -14.07 -0.43
N GLY A 235 -13.16 -12.87 -0.86
CA GLY A 235 -12.97 -11.70 0.00
C GLY A 235 -11.54 -11.53 0.54
N ALA A 236 -10.64 -12.48 0.32
CA ALA A 236 -9.24 -12.37 0.72
C ALA A 236 -8.49 -11.41 -0.21
N HIS A 237 -8.51 -10.12 0.11
CA HIS A 237 -7.91 -9.06 -0.67
C HIS A 237 -6.72 -8.37 0.04
N THR A 238 -6.42 -8.78 1.28
CA THR A 238 -5.31 -8.25 2.06
C THR A 238 -4.23 -9.30 2.23
N ILE A 239 -3.04 -8.99 1.75
CA ILE A 239 -1.85 -9.84 1.87
C ILE A 239 -0.71 -9.09 2.53
N ALA A 240 0.24 -9.83 3.09
CA ALA A 240 1.52 -9.31 3.58
C ALA A 240 2.62 -10.29 3.16
N TYR A 241 3.81 -9.76 2.94
CA TYR A 241 4.97 -10.55 2.54
C TYR A 241 6.10 -10.42 3.55
N ASN A 242 6.72 -11.55 3.90
CA ASN A 242 7.94 -11.59 4.70
C ASN A 242 9.11 -12.07 3.84
N PRO A 243 10.00 -11.16 3.38
CA PRO A 243 11.10 -11.52 2.49
C PRO A 243 12.20 -12.38 3.15
N GLU A 244 12.34 -12.32 4.48
CA GLU A 244 13.38 -13.08 5.19
C GLU A 244 13.15 -14.58 5.13
N ILE A 245 11.89 -15.01 5.16
CA ILE A 245 11.50 -16.43 5.17
C ILE A 245 10.72 -16.84 3.93
N GLY A 246 10.53 -15.94 2.95
CA GLY A 246 9.82 -16.21 1.69
C GLY A 246 8.38 -16.62 1.90
N ARG A 247 7.59 -15.90 2.72
CA ARG A 247 6.20 -16.23 3.01
C ARG A 247 5.26 -15.11 2.67
N VAL A 248 4.15 -15.48 2.01
CA VAL A 248 3.00 -14.62 1.79
C VAL A 248 1.89 -15.01 2.76
N TYR A 249 1.36 -14.04 3.46
CA TYR A 249 0.23 -14.18 4.38
C TYR A 249 -0.99 -13.54 3.75
N ALA A 250 -2.12 -14.26 3.71
CA ALA A 250 -3.40 -13.71 3.27
C ALA A 250 -4.40 -13.75 4.41
N PHE A 251 -5.06 -12.61 4.67
CA PHE A 251 -6.18 -12.58 5.62
C PHE A 251 -7.43 -13.16 4.95
N LEU A 252 -8.06 -14.12 5.63
CA LEU A 252 -9.26 -14.83 5.19
C LEU A 252 -10.48 -14.32 5.98
N PRO A 253 -11.27 -13.38 5.41
CA PRO A 253 -12.27 -12.65 6.18
C PRO A 253 -13.47 -13.49 6.61
N ALA A 254 -13.91 -14.47 5.81
CA ALA A 254 -15.07 -15.28 6.13
C ALA A 254 -14.77 -16.33 7.22
N SER A 255 -13.54 -16.86 7.24
CA SER A 255 -13.12 -17.85 8.24
C SER A 255 -12.37 -17.25 9.42
N HIS A 256 -12.07 -15.92 9.40
CA HIS A 256 -11.28 -15.21 10.42
C HIS A 256 -9.90 -15.84 10.68
N ARG A 257 -9.20 -16.20 9.60
CA ARG A 257 -7.89 -16.88 9.63
C ARG A 257 -6.85 -16.09 8.83
N ALA A 258 -5.60 -16.50 8.95
CA ALA A 258 -4.55 -16.16 8.03
C ALA A 258 -4.09 -17.44 7.31
N ALA A 259 -4.11 -17.44 5.98
CA ALA A 259 -3.43 -18.44 5.19
C ALA A 259 -1.96 -18.04 5.02
N ILE A 260 -1.08 -19.05 4.99
CA ILE A 260 0.36 -18.89 4.83
C ILE A 260 0.78 -19.69 3.61
N TYR A 261 1.42 -19.00 2.68
CA TYR A 261 1.95 -19.60 1.45
C TYR A 261 3.47 -19.49 1.46
N GLN A 262 4.15 -20.61 1.19
CA GLN A 262 5.61 -20.65 1.09
C GLN A 262 6.02 -20.47 -0.36
N GLU A 263 6.95 -19.57 -0.62
CA GLU A 263 7.64 -19.51 -1.90
C GLU A 263 8.50 -20.75 -2.12
N VAL A 264 8.49 -21.26 -3.32
CA VAL A 264 9.28 -22.42 -3.77
C VAL A 264 10.18 -22.04 -4.95
#